data_95ef7b8da6779fefa8ccce861553c922
#
_entry.id   95ef7b8da6779fefa8ccce861553c922
#
_cell.length_a   1.000
_cell.length_b   1.000
_cell.length_c   1.000
_cell.angle_alpha   90.00
_cell.angle_beta   90.00
_cell.angle_gamma   90.00
#
_symmetry.space_group_name_H-M   'P 1'
#
loop_
_entity.id
_entity.type
_entity.pdbx_description
1 polymer ?
#
loop_
_entity_poly.entity_id
_entity_poly.type
_entity_poly.pdbx_seq_one_letter_code
_entity_poly.pdbx_strand_id
1 'polypeptide(L)'
;MTAIDIRAAVPADIAAITRIYADAVRHGTASFEIEPPSEAEMARRFAALAAGNFPYLVAESTGAIAGFAYAGPYRERPAYRFTVEDSIYVAAPAQRRGIGRTLIERLIVEAQQRGFRQMIAVIGDSRQRASTALHAAAGFRMIGTFDAVGFKFGQWLDVVLMQRPLGTGATTAP
;
A
#
# COMPACT_ATOMS: atom_id res chain seq x y z
N MET A 1 25.41 -1.35 -5.44
CA MET A 1 23.98 -1.16 -5.05
C MET A 1 23.57 -2.41 -4.29
N THR A 2 23.08 -2.27 -3.07
CA THR A 2 22.60 -3.41 -2.28
C THR A 2 21.38 -4.01 -2.98
N ALA A 3 21.35 -5.32 -3.17
CA ALA A 3 20.23 -6.00 -3.79
C ALA A 3 18.97 -5.81 -2.90
N ILE A 4 17.86 -5.50 -3.54
CA ILE A 4 16.54 -5.47 -2.92
C ILE A 4 15.84 -6.74 -3.37
N ASP A 5 15.47 -7.59 -2.42
CA ASP A 5 14.67 -8.79 -2.68
C ASP A 5 13.21 -8.53 -2.32
N ILE A 6 12.29 -8.83 -3.25
CA ILE A 6 10.84 -8.70 -3.03
C ILE A 6 10.23 -10.10 -3.02
N ARG A 7 9.63 -10.45 -1.90
CA ARG A 7 8.98 -11.75 -1.71
C ARG A 7 7.61 -11.60 -1.05
N ALA A 8 6.82 -12.66 -1.10
CA ALA A 8 5.60 -12.74 -0.32
C ALA A 8 5.94 -12.64 1.18
N ALA A 9 5.11 -11.90 1.91
CA ALA A 9 5.21 -11.81 3.36
C ALA A 9 4.81 -13.14 4.01
N VAL A 10 5.47 -13.46 5.11
CA VAL A 10 5.15 -14.62 5.96
C VAL A 10 4.86 -14.16 7.38
N PRO A 11 4.21 -14.98 8.25
CA PRO A 11 3.88 -14.58 9.62
C PRO A 11 5.09 -14.08 10.43
N ALA A 12 6.29 -14.59 10.17
CA ALA A 12 7.52 -14.18 10.84
C ALA A 12 7.93 -12.70 10.54
N ASP A 13 7.39 -12.11 9.46
CA ASP A 13 7.68 -10.72 9.09
C ASP A 13 6.83 -9.71 9.87
N ILE A 14 5.76 -10.15 10.53
CA ILE A 14 4.75 -9.26 11.14
C ILE A 14 5.36 -8.31 12.15
N ALA A 15 6.31 -8.77 12.97
CA ALA A 15 6.98 -7.89 13.94
C ALA A 15 7.72 -6.73 13.25
N ALA A 16 8.39 -6.98 12.11
CA ALA A 16 9.08 -5.94 11.34
C ALA A 16 8.08 -5.02 10.62
N ILE A 17 7.05 -5.57 10.00
CA ILE A 17 5.95 -4.84 9.36
C ILE A 17 5.28 -3.90 10.37
N THR A 18 4.97 -4.40 11.57
CA THR A 18 4.34 -3.60 12.64
C THR A 18 5.20 -2.42 13.03
N ARG A 19 6.53 -2.61 13.17
CA ARG A 19 7.44 -1.49 13.49
C ARG A 19 7.45 -0.42 12.40
N ILE A 20 7.51 -0.81 11.13
CA ILE A 20 7.50 0.13 10.00
C ILE A 20 6.18 0.89 9.96
N TYR A 21 5.05 0.19 10.15
CA TYR A 21 3.74 0.82 10.14
C TYR A 21 3.53 1.74 11.34
N ALA A 22 3.95 1.32 12.53
CA ALA A 22 3.86 2.14 13.74
C ALA A 22 4.65 3.45 13.62
N ASP A 23 5.82 3.42 12.98
CA ASP A 23 6.60 4.63 12.71
C ASP A 23 5.83 5.57 11.75
N ALA A 24 5.26 5.04 10.68
CA ALA A 24 4.44 5.80 9.74
C ALA A 24 3.19 6.42 10.40
N VAL A 25 2.55 5.70 11.33
CA VAL A 25 1.39 6.21 12.08
C VAL A 25 1.79 7.32 13.03
N ARG A 26 2.88 7.14 13.79
CA ARG A 26 3.30 8.12 14.82
C ARG A 26 3.86 9.41 14.24
N HIS A 27 4.53 9.35 13.10
CA HIS A 27 5.33 10.47 12.59
C HIS A 27 4.88 10.97 11.21
N GLY A 28 3.95 10.28 10.55
CA GLY A 28 3.52 10.60 9.20
C GLY A 28 2.02 10.80 9.05
N THR A 29 1.67 11.40 7.91
CA THR A 29 0.28 11.65 7.49
C THR A 29 -0.20 10.68 6.40
N ALA A 30 0.64 9.73 5.98
CA ALA A 30 0.29 8.72 4.98
C ALA A 30 -0.77 7.72 5.49
N SER A 31 -0.84 7.49 6.79
CA SER A 31 -1.91 6.75 7.46
C SER A 31 -2.75 7.69 8.32
N PHE A 32 -4.07 7.52 8.25
CA PHE A 32 -5.01 8.28 9.08
C PHE A 32 -5.31 7.59 10.42
N GLU A 33 -4.67 6.47 10.72
CA GLU A 33 -4.71 5.91 12.07
C GLU A 33 -4.02 6.88 13.05
N ILE A 34 -4.62 7.05 14.22
CA ILE A 34 -4.11 7.93 15.29
C ILE A 34 -3.16 7.16 16.19
N GLU A 35 -3.54 5.93 16.57
CA GLU A 35 -2.74 5.03 17.39
C GLU A 35 -2.24 3.86 16.53
N PRO A 36 -0.95 3.49 16.63
CA PRO A 36 -0.46 2.32 15.92
C PRO A 36 -1.15 1.05 16.40
N PRO A 37 -1.53 0.14 15.48
CA PRO A 37 -2.07 -1.16 15.84
C PRO A 37 -1.03 -2.01 16.55
N SER A 38 -1.49 -2.92 17.40
CA SER A 38 -0.63 -3.94 18.01
C SER A 38 -0.15 -4.96 16.97
N GLU A 39 0.91 -5.70 17.31
CA GLU A 39 1.39 -6.79 16.44
C GLU A 39 0.30 -7.88 16.25
N ALA A 40 -0.49 -8.18 17.30
CA ALA A 40 -1.60 -9.11 17.19
C ALA A 40 -2.67 -8.63 16.19
N GLU A 41 -2.98 -7.32 16.18
CA GLU A 41 -3.91 -6.75 15.21
C GLU A 41 -3.32 -6.77 13.80
N MET A 42 -2.03 -6.48 13.63
CA MET A 42 -1.37 -6.58 12.32
C MET A 42 -1.34 -8.02 11.80
N ALA A 43 -1.12 -9.01 12.68
CA ALA A 43 -1.21 -10.43 12.34
C ALA A 43 -2.62 -10.83 11.89
N ARG A 44 -3.65 -10.33 12.58
CA ARG A 44 -5.06 -10.56 12.20
C ARG A 44 -5.38 -9.97 10.82
N ARG A 45 -4.94 -8.72 10.56
CA ARG A 45 -5.12 -8.06 9.25
C ARG A 45 -4.40 -8.83 8.13
N PHE A 46 -3.16 -9.24 8.37
CA PHE A 46 -2.39 -10.07 7.44
C PHE A 46 -3.10 -11.39 7.12
N ALA A 47 -3.57 -12.11 8.14
CA ALA A 47 -4.28 -13.37 7.96
C ALA A 47 -5.58 -13.20 7.15
N ALA A 48 -6.33 -12.12 7.38
CA ALA A 48 -7.55 -11.80 6.64
C ALA A 48 -7.25 -11.54 5.15
N LEU A 49 -6.20 -10.78 4.84
CA LEU A 49 -5.78 -10.54 3.46
C LEU A 49 -5.31 -11.81 2.77
N ALA A 50 -4.53 -12.65 3.47
CA ALA A 50 -4.06 -13.93 2.96
C ALA A 50 -5.22 -14.89 2.66
N ALA A 51 -6.20 -14.97 3.56
CA ALA A 51 -7.41 -15.79 3.37
C ALA A 51 -8.26 -15.31 2.17
N GLY A 52 -8.27 -14.01 1.90
CA GLY A 52 -8.93 -13.41 0.74
C GLY A 52 -8.12 -13.47 -0.56
N ASN A 53 -6.97 -14.15 -0.57
CA ASN A 53 -6.05 -14.23 -1.71
C ASN A 53 -5.53 -12.87 -2.19
N PHE A 54 -5.41 -11.89 -1.28
CA PHE A 54 -4.81 -10.60 -1.58
C PHE A 54 -3.27 -10.66 -1.49
N PRO A 55 -2.53 -9.99 -2.39
CA PRO A 55 -1.09 -10.00 -2.34
C PRO A 55 -0.57 -9.17 -1.16
N TYR A 56 0.40 -9.71 -0.44
CA TYR A 56 1.12 -9.05 0.64
C TYR A 56 2.62 -9.32 0.47
N LEU A 57 3.42 -8.28 0.31
CA LEU A 57 4.82 -8.33 -0.07
C LEU A 57 5.70 -7.64 0.97
N VAL A 58 6.91 -8.13 1.12
CA VAL A 58 7.99 -7.43 1.83
C VAL A 58 9.17 -7.18 0.92
N ALA A 59 9.86 -6.09 1.17
CA ALA A 59 11.15 -5.78 0.59
C ALA A 59 12.24 -6.04 1.63
N GLU A 60 13.12 -6.97 1.33
CA GLU A 60 14.29 -7.28 2.15
C GLU A 60 15.54 -6.61 1.57
N SER A 61 16.33 -5.98 2.41
CA SER A 61 17.59 -5.35 2.05
C SER A 61 18.58 -5.52 3.20
N THR A 62 19.78 -5.98 2.92
CA THR A 62 20.82 -6.24 3.94
C THR A 62 20.37 -7.17 5.09
N GLY A 63 19.54 -8.17 4.78
CA GLY A 63 19.05 -9.14 5.76
C GLY A 63 17.96 -8.61 6.71
N ALA A 64 17.36 -7.46 6.41
CA ALA A 64 16.26 -6.88 7.19
C ALA A 64 15.11 -6.43 6.30
N ILE A 65 13.88 -6.46 6.84
CA ILE A 65 12.71 -5.92 6.15
C ILE A 65 12.81 -4.39 6.12
N ALA A 66 12.92 -3.84 4.91
CA ALA A 66 13.09 -2.42 4.65
C ALA A 66 11.79 -1.73 4.19
N GLY A 67 10.76 -2.50 3.87
CA GLY A 67 9.44 -2.00 3.47
C GLY A 67 8.47 -3.13 3.20
N PHE A 68 7.21 -2.79 3.05
CA PHE A 68 6.16 -3.74 2.70
C PHE A 68 5.08 -3.07 1.86
N ALA A 69 4.32 -3.87 1.13
CA ALA A 69 3.17 -3.43 0.37
C ALA A 69 2.11 -4.54 0.35
N TYR A 70 0.86 -4.15 0.31
CA TYR A 70 -0.24 -5.08 0.11
C TYR A 70 -1.35 -4.43 -0.72
N ALA A 71 -2.18 -5.26 -1.34
CA ALA A 71 -3.47 -4.83 -1.84
C ALA A 71 -4.56 -5.46 -0.98
N GLY A 72 -5.63 -4.73 -0.75
CA GLY A 72 -6.80 -5.20 -0.02
C GLY A 72 -8.09 -4.83 -0.76
N PRO A 73 -9.28 -5.24 -0.25
CA PRO A 73 -10.55 -4.88 -0.86
C PRO A 73 -10.77 -3.36 -0.81
N TYR A 74 -11.05 -2.76 -1.96
CA TYR A 74 -11.35 -1.31 -2.01
C TYR A 74 -12.61 -0.95 -1.21
N ARG A 75 -13.65 -1.78 -1.32
CA ARG A 75 -14.94 -1.64 -0.62
C ARG A 75 -15.54 -3.01 -0.42
N GLU A 76 -16.33 -3.19 0.63
CA GLU A 76 -16.91 -4.48 1.01
C GLU A 76 -18.07 -4.94 0.09
N ARG A 77 -18.72 -4.03 -0.65
CA ARG A 77 -19.85 -4.38 -1.51
C ARG A 77 -19.42 -5.28 -2.66
N PRO A 78 -20.16 -6.36 -3.00
CA PRO A 78 -19.73 -7.38 -3.97
C PRO A 78 -19.41 -6.86 -5.37
N ALA A 79 -19.99 -5.74 -5.80
CA ALA A 79 -19.68 -5.13 -7.10
C ALA A 79 -18.24 -4.63 -7.20
N TYR A 80 -17.55 -4.39 -6.07
CA TYR A 80 -16.14 -3.97 -6.03
C TYR A 80 -15.15 -5.13 -5.98
N ARG A 81 -15.59 -6.40 -6.07
CA ARG A 81 -14.73 -7.58 -5.87
C ARG A 81 -13.51 -7.69 -6.78
N PHE A 82 -13.48 -6.97 -7.91
CA PHE A 82 -12.35 -6.91 -8.84
C PHE A 82 -11.49 -5.64 -8.70
N THR A 83 -11.78 -4.83 -7.67
CA THR A 83 -11.06 -3.59 -7.39
C THR A 83 -10.35 -3.71 -6.05
N VAL A 84 -9.06 -3.41 -6.05
CA VAL A 84 -8.23 -3.40 -4.83
C VAL A 84 -7.73 -1.99 -4.53
N GLU A 85 -7.46 -1.74 -3.25
CA GLU A 85 -6.72 -0.58 -2.75
C GLU A 85 -5.31 -1.03 -2.38
N ASP A 86 -4.29 -0.28 -2.79
CA ASP A 86 -2.92 -0.55 -2.41
C ASP A 86 -2.47 0.25 -1.18
N SER A 87 -1.49 -0.32 -0.49
CA SER A 87 -0.79 0.32 0.61
C SER A 87 0.69 0.00 0.54
N ILE A 88 1.54 1.02 0.69
CA ILE A 88 3.00 0.87 0.59
C ILE A 88 3.66 1.68 1.70
N TYR A 89 4.55 1.03 2.44
CA TYR A 89 5.31 1.63 3.52
C TYR A 89 6.78 1.23 3.41
N VAL A 90 7.67 2.20 3.49
CA VAL A 90 9.13 2.01 3.46
C VAL A 90 9.72 2.59 4.73
N ALA A 91 10.53 1.80 5.41
CA ALA A 91 11.23 2.23 6.62
C ALA A 91 12.03 3.52 6.36
N ALA A 92 11.97 4.49 7.27
CA ALA A 92 12.58 5.80 7.09
C ALA A 92 14.07 5.74 6.64
N PRO A 93 14.94 4.88 7.22
CA PRO A 93 16.34 4.78 6.79
C PRO A 93 16.53 4.17 5.39
N ALA A 94 15.50 3.51 4.85
CA ALA A 94 15.53 2.81 3.57
C ALA A 94 14.83 3.59 2.43
N GLN A 95 14.24 4.74 2.73
CA GLN A 95 13.56 5.57 1.73
C GLN A 95 14.52 6.11 0.67
N ARG A 96 13.97 6.50 -0.50
CA ARG A 96 14.71 7.10 -1.64
C ARG A 96 15.77 6.16 -2.25
N ARG A 97 15.67 4.85 -2.01
CA ARG A 97 16.56 3.80 -2.55
C ARG A 97 15.88 2.93 -3.61
N GLY A 98 14.71 3.34 -4.10
CA GLY A 98 13.94 2.60 -5.11
C GLY A 98 12.99 1.52 -4.55
N ILE A 99 13.02 1.23 -3.24
CA ILE A 99 12.24 0.15 -2.63
C ILE A 99 10.74 0.31 -2.90
N GLY A 100 10.18 1.51 -2.71
CA GLY A 100 8.76 1.75 -2.97
C GLY A 100 8.37 1.47 -4.43
N ARG A 101 9.24 1.81 -5.37
CA ARG A 101 9.04 1.53 -6.80
C ARG A 101 9.02 0.03 -7.07
N THR A 102 10.00 -0.71 -6.56
CA THR A 102 10.07 -2.16 -6.77
C THR A 102 8.88 -2.87 -6.13
N LEU A 103 8.43 -2.41 -4.94
CA LEU A 103 7.25 -2.94 -4.25
C LEU A 103 5.97 -2.72 -5.07
N ILE A 104 5.70 -1.49 -5.56
CA ILE A 104 4.47 -1.20 -6.30
C ILE A 104 4.44 -1.92 -7.65
N GLU A 105 5.56 -1.99 -8.37
CA GLU A 105 5.67 -2.71 -9.64
C GLU A 105 5.37 -4.21 -9.44
N ARG A 106 5.92 -4.83 -8.39
CA ARG A 106 5.63 -6.24 -8.06
C ARG A 106 4.20 -6.43 -7.58
N LEU A 107 3.67 -5.53 -6.75
CA LEU A 107 2.29 -5.60 -6.25
C LEU A 107 1.27 -5.56 -7.39
N ILE A 108 1.49 -4.71 -8.39
CA ILE A 108 0.66 -4.62 -9.59
C ILE A 108 0.62 -5.97 -10.32
N VAL A 109 1.78 -6.60 -10.54
CA VAL A 109 1.86 -7.91 -11.19
C VAL A 109 1.11 -8.97 -10.39
N GLU A 110 1.34 -9.03 -9.09
CA GLU A 110 0.69 -10.01 -8.19
C GLU A 110 -0.84 -9.83 -8.13
N ALA A 111 -1.32 -8.57 -8.08
CA ALA A 111 -2.75 -8.29 -8.10
C ALA A 111 -3.38 -8.68 -9.44
N GLN A 112 -2.69 -8.39 -10.54
CA GLN A 112 -3.12 -8.75 -11.89
C GLN A 112 -3.22 -10.26 -12.08
N GLN A 113 -2.23 -11.03 -11.62
CA GLN A 113 -2.23 -12.50 -11.68
C GLN A 113 -3.36 -13.13 -10.86
N ARG A 114 -3.85 -12.45 -9.82
CA ARG A 114 -5.00 -12.87 -9.01
C ARG A 114 -6.35 -12.47 -9.61
N GLY A 115 -6.36 -11.87 -10.80
CA GLY A 115 -7.59 -11.53 -11.51
C GLY A 115 -8.20 -10.18 -11.14
N PHE A 116 -7.53 -9.37 -10.31
CA PHE A 116 -8.00 -8.00 -10.07
C PHE A 116 -7.88 -7.14 -11.33
N ARG A 117 -8.80 -6.22 -11.49
CA ARG A 117 -8.99 -5.44 -12.71
C ARG A 117 -8.74 -3.94 -12.52
N GLN A 118 -8.83 -3.44 -11.31
CA GLN A 118 -8.59 -2.05 -10.96
C GLN A 118 -7.80 -1.97 -9.66
N MET A 119 -6.87 -1.03 -9.60
CA MET A 119 -6.15 -0.69 -8.37
C MET A 119 -6.33 0.79 -8.08
N ILE A 120 -6.74 1.09 -6.86
CA ILE A 120 -6.96 2.43 -6.35
C ILE A 120 -5.86 2.74 -5.34
N ALA A 121 -5.27 3.93 -5.45
CA ALA A 121 -4.43 4.49 -4.42
C ALA A 121 -5.21 5.57 -3.68
N VAL A 122 -5.28 5.44 -2.35
CA VAL A 122 -5.86 6.41 -1.43
C VAL A 122 -4.70 7.02 -0.65
N ILE A 123 -4.21 8.17 -1.11
CA ILE A 123 -2.99 8.79 -0.59
C ILE A 123 -3.38 9.87 0.42
N GLY A 124 -3.09 9.62 1.67
CA GLY A 124 -3.31 10.60 2.75
C GLY A 124 -2.37 11.78 2.62
N ASP A 125 -2.92 13.00 2.78
CA ASP A 125 -2.23 14.27 2.70
C ASP A 125 -1.73 14.63 1.28
N SER A 126 -2.37 15.61 0.64
CA SER A 126 -2.02 16.10 -0.70
C SER A 126 -0.56 16.61 -0.83
N ARG A 127 0.09 16.89 0.31
CA ARG A 127 1.51 17.28 0.38
C ARG A 127 2.46 16.10 0.22
N GLN A 128 1.98 14.85 0.23
CA GLN A 128 2.76 13.61 0.04
C GLN A 128 3.17 13.43 -1.43
N ARG A 129 3.93 14.39 -1.96
CA ARG A 129 4.37 14.40 -3.37
C ARG A 129 5.15 13.15 -3.76
N ALA A 130 5.89 12.57 -2.83
CA ALA A 130 6.66 11.35 -3.10
C ALA A 130 5.73 10.15 -3.41
N SER A 131 4.64 9.99 -2.68
CA SER A 131 3.65 8.93 -2.92
C SER A 131 2.91 9.16 -4.25
N THR A 132 2.43 10.38 -4.50
CA THR A 132 1.76 10.72 -5.76
C THR A 132 2.68 10.51 -6.97
N ALA A 133 3.96 10.92 -6.88
CA ALA A 133 4.94 10.71 -7.94
C ALA A 133 5.26 9.22 -8.15
N LEU A 134 5.34 8.43 -7.09
CA LEU A 134 5.54 6.99 -7.15
C LEU A 134 4.41 6.31 -7.92
N HIS A 135 3.16 6.61 -7.57
CA HIS A 135 1.99 6.04 -8.23
C HIS A 135 1.88 6.50 -9.70
N ALA A 136 2.13 7.79 -9.97
CA ALA A 136 2.15 8.30 -11.34
C ALA A 136 3.20 7.58 -12.20
N ALA A 137 4.43 7.39 -11.69
CA ALA A 137 5.48 6.63 -12.36
C ALA A 137 5.12 5.15 -12.57
N ALA A 138 4.27 4.57 -11.70
CA ALA A 138 3.73 3.22 -11.82
C ALA A 138 2.48 3.16 -12.72
N GLY A 139 2.10 4.25 -13.41
CA GLY A 139 1.01 4.29 -14.37
C GLY A 139 -0.38 4.53 -13.78
N PHE A 140 -0.46 5.02 -12.55
CA PHE A 140 -1.72 5.51 -11.99
C PHE A 140 -2.04 6.90 -12.54
N ARG A 141 -3.29 7.14 -12.87
CA ARG A 141 -3.79 8.47 -13.24
C ARG A 141 -4.46 9.13 -12.04
N MET A 142 -4.35 10.45 -11.94
CA MET A 142 -5.08 11.25 -10.96
C MET A 142 -6.59 11.15 -11.22
N ILE A 143 -7.36 10.95 -10.14
CA ILE A 143 -8.83 10.94 -10.19
C ILE A 143 -9.37 12.23 -9.58
N GLY A 144 -8.83 12.64 -8.44
CA GLY A 144 -9.26 13.84 -7.73
C GLY A 144 -8.70 13.90 -6.32
N THR A 145 -9.13 14.92 -5.60
CA THR A 145 -8.75 15.13 -4.19
C THR A 145 -10.02 15.36 -3.38
N PHE A 146 -10.09 14.76 -2.21
CA PHE A 146 -11.02 15.13 -1.17
C PHE A 146 -10.33 16.12 -0.24
N ASP A 147 -10.88 17.32 -0.13
CA ASP A 147 -10.30 18.37 0.70
C ASP A 147 -10.73 18.19 2.16
N ALA A 148 -9.78 18.26 3.08
CA ALA A 148 -10.01 18.33 4.53
C ALA A 148 -10.90 17.20 5.09
N VAL A 149 -10.71 15.95 4.66
CA VAL A 149 -11.52 14.79 5.10
C VAL A 149 -10.92 14.03 6.28
N GLY A 150 -9.67 14.26 6.62
CA GLY A 150 -9.00 13.68 7.79
C GLY A 150 -8.50 14.75 8.75
N PHE A 151 -8.42 14.42 10.05
CA PHE A 151 -7.85 15.31 11.05
C PHE A 151 -6.80 14.57 11.87
N LYS A 152 -5.53 15.01 11.78
CA LYS A 152 -4.41 14.38 12.48
C LYS A 152 -3.33 15.43 12.81
N PHE A 153 -2.67 15.28 13.94
CA PHE A 153 -1.65 16.20 14.41
C PHE A 153 -2.11 17.67 14.46
N GLY A 154 -3.38 17.90 14.84
CA GLY A 154 -3.93 19.25 14.94
C GLY A 154 -4.23 19.94 13.61
N GLN A 155 -4.25 19.22 12.49
CA GLN A 155 -4.48 19.77 11.16
C GLN A 155 -5.43 18.94 10.32
N TRP A 156 -6.18 19.58 9.44
CA TRP A 156 -6.96 18.93 8.41
C TRP A 156 -6.07 18.40 7.30
N LEU A 157 -6.39 17.23 6.80
CA LEU A 157 -5.66 16.52 5.77
C LEU A 157 -6.58 16.18 4.60
N ASP A 158 -6.05 16.34 3.41
CA ASP A 158 -6.71 15.92 2.18
C ASP A 158 -6.45 14.43 1.89
N VAL A 159 -7.22 13.87 0.97
CA VAL A 159 -6.98 12.55 0.38
C VAL A 159 -6.91 12.67 -1.13
N VAL A 160 -5.79 12.29 -1.71
CA VAL A 160 -5.59 12.20 -3.15
C VAL A 160 -5.98 10.80 -3.62
N LEU A 161 -6.83 10.74 -4.64
CA LEU A 161 -7.26 9.49 -5.27
C LEU A 161 -6.56 9.31 -6.62
N MET A 162 -5.92 8.16 -6.80
CA MET A 162 -5.35 7.76 -8.07
C MET A 162 -5.85 6.36 -8.45
N GLN A 163 -5.86 6.04 -9.73
CA GLN A 163 -6.38 4.78 -10.25
C GLN A 163 -5.52 4.24 -11.37
N ARG A 164 -5.35 2.92 -11.38
CA ARG A 164 -4.70 2.18 -12.46
C ARG A 164 -5.54 0.97 -12.87
N PRO A 165 -5.81 0.76 -14.20
CA PRO A 165 -6.33 -0.51 -14.68
C PRO A 165 -5.26 -1.60 -14.59
N LEU A 166 -5.67 -2.83 -14.27
CA LEU A 166 -4.85 -4.03 -14.20
C LEU A 166 -5.21 -4.98 -15.35
N GLY A 167 -4.22 -5.54 -16.03
CA GLY A 167 -4.44 -6.43 -17.17
C GLY A 167 -5.32 -5.77 -18.24
N THR A 168 -6.42 -6.43 -18.59
CA THR A 168 -7.40 -5.92 -19.56
C THR A 168 -8.30 -4.82 -18.98
N GLY A 169 -8.18 -4.47 -17.69
CA GLY A 169 -8.98 -3.43 -17.06
C GLY A 169 -10.49 -3.68 -17.25
N ALA A 170 -11.19 -2.69 -17.79
CA ALA A 170 -12.63 -2.76 -18.07
C ALA A 170 -12.96 -3.10 -19.54
N THR A 171 -11.96 -3.52 -20.34
CA THR A 171 -12.19 -3.79 -21.78
C THR A 171 -12.88 -5.12 -22.05
N THR A 172 -12.90 -6.01 -21.08
CA THR A 172 -13.62 -7.30 -21.12
C THR A 172 -14.37 -7.52 -19.82
N ALA A 173 -15.42 -8.33 -19.84
CA ALA A 173 -16.04 -8.83 -18.61
C ALA A 173 -15.00 -9.61 -17.78
N PRO A 174 -15.05 -9.52 -16.46
CA PRO A 174 -14.16 -10.26 -15.55
C PRO A 174 -14.47 -11.75 -15.52
#